data_2f66251b2012fb8608e7d8189dcdda44
#
_entry.id   2f66251b2012fb8608e7d8189dcdda44
#
_cell.length_a   1.000
_cell.length_b   1.000
_cell.length_c   1.000
_cell.angle_alpha   90.00
_cell.angle_beta   90.00
_cell.angle_gamma   90.00
#
_symmetry.space_group_name_H-M   'P 1'
#
loop_
_entity.id
_entity.type
_entity.pdbx_description
1 polymer ?
#
loop_
_entity_poly.entity_id
_entity_poly.type
_entity_poly.pdbx_seq_one_letter_code
_entity_poly.pdbx_strand_id
1 'polypeptide(L)'
;MPEPGTQEAIAYTDGASVGSRGPGGYGAVLTWKGKTEEISGGEQDTTNLGMEVTAACVALETIDEGHVVSVYSDSSYLVNCMRRGWYKKWRENGWLNHLGEPVANRDLWERLLQATRRHREVRWRKVKGHSKTGGAHKSGNDRADELAVAAKKEASGERRSGLRPRDIGLLY
;
A
#
# COMPACT_ATOMS: atom_id res chain seq x y z
N MET A 1 0.72 -7.93 28.15
CA MET A 1 -0.37 -8.74 27.59
C MET A 1 -1.39 -7.85 26.91
N PRO A 2 -1.75 -8.13 25.66
CA PRO A 2 -2.87 -7.40 25.07
C PRO A 2 -4.15 -7.75 25.83
N GLU A 3 -4.98 -6.77 26.02
CA GLU A 3 -6.27 -7.00 26.65
C GLU A 3 -7.14 -7.92 25.80
N PRO A 4 -8.08 -8.67 26.42
CA PRO A 4 -9.02 -9.48 25.66
C PRO A 4 -9.75 -8.62 24.64
N GLY A 5 -9.66 -8.98 23.34
CA GLY A 5 -10.27 -8.22 22.26
C GLY A 5 -9.32 -7.31 21.48
N THR A 6 -8.08 -7.12 21.96
CA THR A 6 -7.05 -6.36 21.22
C THR A 6 -6.05 -7.29 20.56
N GLN A 7 -6.55 -8.19 19.70
CA GLN A 7 -5.64 -8.98 18.86
C GLN A 7 -4.99 -8.03 17.84
N GLU A 8 -3.70 -8.27 17.61
CA GLU A 8 -2.96 -7.53 16.62
C GLU A 8 -3.53 -7.83 15.22
N ALA A 9 -3.84 -6.78 14.47
CA ALA A 9 -4.19 -6.92 13.07
C ALA A 9 -2.92 -6.95 12.23
N ILE A 10 -2.94 -7.68 11.13
CA ILE A 10 -1.80 -7.80 10.23
C ILE A 10 -2.22 -7.34 8.84
N ALA A 11 -1.40 -6.52 8.21
CA ALA A 11 -1.61 -6.08 6.83
C ALA A 11 -0.33 -6.33 6.02
N TYR A 12 -0.46 -7.13 4.96
CA TYR A 12 0.58 -7.25 3.94
C TYR A 12 0.20 -6.35 2.79
N THR A 13 1.08 -5.44 2.40
CA THR A 13 0.79 -4.41 1.40
C THR A 13 1.85 -4.38 0.32
N ASP A 14 1.43 -4.10 -0.91
CA ASP A 14 2.36 -3.94 -2.03
C ASP A 14 1.76 -3.01 -3.07
N GLY A 15 2.63 -2.47 -3.92
CA GLY A 15 2.25 -1.59 -5.02
C GLY A 15 3.17 -1.77 -6.21
N ALA A 16 2.65 -1.53 -7.39
CA ALA A 16 3.41 -1.66 -8.62
C ALA A 16 2.91 -0.64 -9.64
N SER A 17 3.80 -0.16 -10.50
CA SER A 17 3.41 0.71 -11.61
C SER A 17 4.14 0.30 -12.89
N VAL A 18 3.61 0.74 -14.03
CA VAL A 18 4.27 0.56 -15.32
C VAL A 18 5.32 1.65 -15.45
N GLY A 19 6.59 1.24 -15.54
CA GLY A 19 7.71 2.20 -15.63
C GLY A 19 7.85 3.07 -14.39
N SER A 20 8.48 4.21 -14.55
CA SER A 20 8.71 5.16 -13.47
C SER A 20 7.44 5.92 -13.10
N ARG A 21 6.53 6.09 -14.06
CA ARG A 21 5.21 6.67 -13.86
C ARG A 21 4.28 6.16 -14.95
N GLY A 22 3.08 5.76 -14.57
CA GLY A 22 2.08 5.24 -15.50
C GLY A 22 0.97 4.53 -14.74
N PRO A 23 0.22 3.65 -15.41
CA PRO A 23 -0.79 2.84 -14.73
C PRO A 23 -0.17 2.01 -13.62
N GLY A 24 -0.87 1.88 -12.52
CA GLY A 24 -0.38 1.11 -11.39
C GLY A 24 -1.49 0.42 -10.62
N GLY A 25 -1.11 -0.44 -9.71
CA GLY A 25 -2.02 -1.16 -8.86
C GLY A 25 -1.46 -1.35 -7.47
N TYR A 26 -2.36 -1.52 -6.51
CA TYR A 26 -2.01 -1.85 -5.14
C TYR A 26 -2.75 -3.10 -4.70
N GLY A 27 -2.18 -3.77 -3.71
CA GLY A 27 -2.79 -4.93 -3.11
C GLY A 27 -2.54 -4.95 -1.60
N ALA A 28 -3.51 -5.44 -0.86
CA ALA A 28 -3.40 -5.61 0.58
C ALA A 28 -4.09 -6.90 1.01
N VAL A 29 -3.46 -7.63 1.90
CA VAL A 29 -4.02 -8.81 2.54
C VAL A 29 -4.11 -8.52 4.03
N LEU A 30 -5.32 -8.51 4.55
CA LEU A 30 -5.61 -8.10 5.93
C LEU A 30 -6.08 -9.27 6.74
N THR A 31 -5.55 -9.41 7.96
CA THR A 31 -6.03 -10.40 8.90
C THR A 31 -6.31 -9.71 10.23
N TRP A 32 -7.56 -9.76 10.68
CA TRP A 32 -7.98 -9.31 12.00
C TRP A 32 -9.29 -9.98 12.40
N LYS A 33 -9.50 -10.15 13.68
CA LYS A 33 -10.69 -10.81 14.22
C LYS A 33 -10.94 -12.19 13.62
N GLY A 34 -9.86 -12.93 13.30
CA GLY A 34 -9.96 -14.26 12.71
C GLY A 34 -10.41 -14.31 11.26
N LYS A 35 -10.52 -13.15 10.60
CA LYS A 35 -10.88 -13.05 9.17
C LYS A 35 -9.68 -12.67 8.33
N THR A 36 -9.68 -13.10 7.08
CA THR A 36 -8.74 -12.63 6.08
C THR A 36 -9.50 -11.92 4.96
N GLU A 37 -9.06 -10.73 4.60
CA GLU A 37 -9.67 -9.94 3.53
C GLU A 37 -8.59 -9.49 2.57
N GLU A 38 -8.89 -9.55 1.27
CA GLU A 38 -8.00 -9.09 0.21
C GLU A 38 -8.60 -7.86 -0.45
N ILE A 39 -7.77 -6.84 -0.67
CA ILE A 39 -8.19 -5.60 -1.30
C ILE A 39 -7.18 -5.26 -2.39
N SER A 40 -7.67 -4.79 -3.52
CA SER A 40 -6.81 -4.31 -4.59
C SER A 40 -7.50 -3.17 -5.34
N GLY A 41 -6.72 -2.40 -6.06
CA GLY A 41 -7.22 -1.32 -6.88
C GLY A 41 -6.12 -0.76 -7.77
N GLY A 42 -6.51 0.08 -8.71
CA GLY A 42 -5.57 0.64 -9.66
C GLY A 42 -5.76 2.13 -9.89
N GLU A 43 -4.74 2.74 -10.46
CA GLU A 43 -4.72 4.15 -10.85
C GLU A 43 -4.13 4.25 -12.26
N GLN A 44 -4.60 5.21 -13.04
CA GLN A 44 -4.11 5.40 -14.40
C GLN A 44 -2.77 6.12 -14.48
N ASP A 45 -2.47 6.96 -13.50
CA ASP A 45 -1.26 7.77 -13.47
C ASP A 45 -0.67 7.82 -12.06
N THR A 46 0.32 6.97 -11.82
CA THR A 46 0.91 6.82 -10.49
C THR A 46 2.36 6.33 -10.57
N THR A 47 2.94 6.08 -9.41
CA THR A 47 4.29 5.55 -9.26
C THR A 47 4.27 4.31 -8.36
N ASN A 48 5.36 3.55 -8.33
CA ASN A 48 5.51 2.43 -7.40
C ASN A 48 5.27 2.91 -5.96
N LEU A 49 5.96 3.97 -5.56
CA LEU A 49 5.82 4.50 -4.20
C LEU A 49 4.39 4.97 -3.93
N GLY A 50 3.76 5.65 -4.90
CA GLY A 50 2.36 6.07 -4.76
C GLY A 50 1.43 4.89 -4.48
N MET A 51 1.64 3.78 -5.18
CA MET A 51 0.82 2.57 -4.96
C MET A 51 1.15 1.87 -3.65
N GLU A 52 2.41 1.86 -3.23
CA GLU A 52 2.80 1.29 -1.95
C GLU A 52 2.19 2.07 -0.77
N VAL A 53 2.20 3.39 -0.84
CA VAL A 53 1.56 4.24 0.18
C VAL A 53 0.05 4.05 0.16
N THR A 54 -0.55 4.00 -1.03
CA THR A 54 -2.00 3.76 -1.18
C THR A 54 -2.42 2.43 -0.57
N ALA A 55 -1.65 1.37 -0.80
CA ALA A 55 -1.93 0.06 -0.19
C ALA A 55 -1.98 0.14 1.33
N ALA A 56 -1.02 0.84 1.94
CA ALA A 56 -1.00 1.03 3.38
C ALA A 56 -2.19 1.86 3.88
N CYS A 57 -2.56 2.92 3.15
CA CYS A 57 -3.72 3.73 3.47
C CYS A 57 -5.00 2.90 3.48
N VAL A 58 -5.24 2.17 2.41
CA VAL A 58 -6.44 1.34 2.25
C VAL A 58 -6.50 0.26 3.34
N ALA A 59 -5.37 -0.37 3.65
CA ALA A 59 -5.30 -1.37 4.71
C ALA A 59 -5.72 -0.80 6.06
N LEU A 60 -5.12 0.33 6.45
CA LEU A 60 -5.41 0.95 7.74
C LEU A 60 -6.82 1.54 7.81
N GLU A 61 -7.37 1.99 6.68
CA GLU A 61 -8.73 2.51 6.60
C GLU A 61 -9.78 1.41 6.66
N THR A 62 -9.44 0.19 6.23
CA THR A 62 -10.36 -0.95 6.19
C THR A 62 -10.42 -1.68 7.52
N ILE A 63 -9.29 -1.84 8.19
CA ILE A 63 -9.26 -2.46 9.52
C ILE A 63 -10.01 -1.57 10.50
N ASP A 64 -10.87 -2.16 11.33
CA ASP A 64 -11.64 -1.43 12.35
C ASP A 64 -10.72 -0.58 13.23
N GLU A 65 -11.24 0.56 13.68
CA GLU A 65 -10.50 1.50 14.53
C GLU A 65 -10.04 0.86 15.84
N GLY A 66 -8.95 1.39 16.37
CA GLY A 66 -8.50 1.06 17.73
C GLY A 66 -7.66 -0.20 17.85
N HIS A 67 -7.18 -0.74 16.75
CA HIS A 67 -6.32 -1.93 16.75
C HIS A 67 -4.83 -1.58 16.83
N VAL A 68 -4.04 -2.54 17.28
CA VAL A 68 -2.61 -2.54 17.03
C VAL A 68 -2.44 -3.24 15.69
N VAL A 69 -1.86 -2.54 14.69
CA VAL A 69 -1.73 -3.06 13.33
C VAL A 69 -0.25 -3.16 12.97
N SER A 70 0.17 -4.35 12.54
CA SER A 70 1.49 -4.53 11.94
C SER A 70 1.34 -4.47 10.42
N VAL A 71 2.01 -3.50 9.79
CA VAL A 71 2.02 -3.34 8.34
C VAL A 71 3.35 -3.86 7.80
N TYR A 72 3.27 -4.86 6.96
CA TYR A 72 4.42 -5.47 6.29
C TYR A 72 4.52 -4.96 4.87
N SER A 73 5.66 -4.39 4.52
CA SER A 73 5.93 -3.84 3.19
C SER A 73 7.37 -4.11 2.79
N ASP A 74 7.61 -4.35 1.51
CA ASP A 74 8.97 -4.46 0.98
C ASP A 74 9.55 -3.10 0.58
N SER A 75 8.76 -2.03 0.69
CA SER A 75 9.22 -0.67 0.40
C SER A 75 10.05 -0.10 1.55
N SER A 76 11.35 -0.01 1.35
CA SER A 76 12.25 0.60 2.34
C SER A 76 11.89 2.08 2.58
N TYR A 77 11.51 2.79 1.53
CA TYR A 77 11.15 4.20 1.64
C TYR A 77 9.94 4.41 2.55
N LEU A 78 8.87 3.66 2.31
CA LEU A 78 7.66 3.73 3.13
C LEU A 78 7.96 3.38 4.58
N VAL A 79 8.59 2.23 4.81
CA VAL A 79 8.87 1.74 6.17
C VAL A 79 9.77 2.74 6.92
N ASN A 80 10.82 3.22 6.27
CA ASN A 80 11.75 4.16 6.90
C ASN A 80 11.11 5.52 7.17
N CYS A 81 10.30 6.03 6.24
CA CYS A 81 9.58 7.27 6.44
C CYS A 81 8.74 7.21 7.73
N MET A 82 7.99 6.13 7.89
CA MET A 82 7.08 5.99 9.03
C MET A 82 7.82 5.64 10.32
N ARG A 83 8.84 4.80 10.26
CA ARG A 83 9.61 4.43 11.46
C ARG A 83 10.49 5.55 11.96
N ARG A 84 11.13 6.29 11.06
CA ARG A 84 12.05 7.39 11.40
C ARG A 84 11.34 8.74 11.52
N GLY A 85 10.08 8.80 11.13
CA GLY A 85 9.28 10.01 11.27
C GLY A 85 9.69 11.16 10.34
N TRP A 86 10.12 10.86 9.11
CA TRP A 86 10.48 11.91 8.13
C TRP A 86 9.35 12.90 7.91
N TYR A 87 8.12 12.46 7.98
CA TYR A 87 6.94 13.31 7.83
C TYR A 87 6.86 14.43 8.85
N LYS A 88 7.47 14.25 10.03
CA LYS A 88 7.49 15.29 11.06
C LYS A 88 8.25 16.52 10.57
N LYS A 89 9.41 16.29 9.95
CA LYS A 89 10.22 17.33 9.36
C LYS A 89 9.51 18.01 8.19
N TRP A 90 8.86 17.22 7.35
CA TRP A 90 8.11 17.74 6.23
C TRP A 90 6.99 18.68 6.69
N ARG A 91 6.25 18.31 7.70
CA ARG A 91 5.19 19.16 8.26
C ARG A 91 5.73 20.49 8.78
N GLU A 92 6.91 20.47 9.38
CA GLU A 92 7.53 21.67 9.95
C GLU A 92 8.08 22.59 8.86
N ASN A 93 8.56 22.05 7.75
CA ASN A 93 9.23 22.83 6.71
C ASN A 93 8.37 23.11 5.47
N GLY A 94 7.07 22.85 5.53
CA GLY A 94 6.16 23.10 4.41
C GLY A 94 6.17 22.01 3.34
N TRP A 95 6.52 20.77 3.72
CA TRP A 95 6.57 19.62 2.82
C TRP A 95 7.64 19.75 1.74
N LEU A 96 8.82 20.14 2.15
CA LEU A 96 9.99 20.21 1.29
C LEU A 96 10.97 19.07 1.60
N ASN A 97 11.56 18.49 0.56
CA ASN A 97 12.59 17.47 0.72
C ASN A 97 13.95 18.11 1.00
N HIS A 98 14.99 17.31 1.11
CA HIS A 98 16.34 17.78 1.43
C HIS A 98 16.94 18.68 0.34
N LEU A 99 16.39 18.66 -0.86
CA LEU A 99 16.80 19.52 -1.97
C LEU A 99 15.99 20.82 -2.02
N GLY A 100 15.06 21.02 -1.09
CA GLY A 100 14.17 22.19 -1.08
C GLY A 100 13.05 22.10 -2.10
N GLU A 101 12.80 20.91 -2.65
CA GLU A 101 11.73 20.67 -3.62
C GLU A 101 10.51 20.10 -2.91
N PRO A 102 9.30 20.27 -3.49
CA PRO A 102 8.10 19.67 -2.89
C PRO A 102 8.21 18.15 -2.75
N VAL A 103 7.81 17.64 -1.59
CA VAL A 103 7.75 16.20 -1.34
C VAL A 103 6.70 15.56 -2.26
N ALA A 104 7.10 14.54 -3.01
CA ALA A 104 6.17 13.81 -3.87
C ALA A 104 5.12 13.06 -3.04
N ASN A 105 3.91 12.95 -3.58
CA ASN A 105 2.81 12.19 -2.95
C ASN A 105 2.35 12.78 -1.61
N ARG A 106 2.47 14.08 -1.43
CA ARG A 106 2.06 14.75 -0.18
C ARG A 106 0.66 14.32 0.26
N ASP A 107 -0.32 14.34 -0.66
CA ASP A 107 -1.70 13.99 -0.35
C ASP A 107 -1.81 12.56 0.19
N LEU A 108 -1.05 11.64 -0.38
CA LEU A 108 -1.03 10.24 0.09
C LEU A 108 -0.37 10.13 1.46
N TRP A 109 0.71 10.86 1.70
CA TRP A 109 1.35 10.87 3.02
C TRP A 109 0.43 11.44 4.08
N GLU A 110 -0.28 12.52 3.78
CA GLU A 110 -1.25 13.11 4.71
C GLU A 110 -2.41 12.13 4.99
N ARG A 111 -2.90 11.45 3.95
CA ARG A 111 -3.93 10.41 4.09
C ARG A 111 -3.41 9.27 4.98
N LEU A 112 -2.18 8.84 4.77
CA LEU A 112 -1.57 7.77 5.57
C LEU A 112 -1.47 8.16 7.05
N LEU A 113 -1.06 9.38 7.34
CA LEU A 113 -0.98 9.86 8.71
C LEU A 113 -2.35 9.88 9.38
N GLN A 114 -3.40 10.27 8.68
CA GLN A 114 -4.76 10.21 9.21
C GLN A 114 -5.18 8.77 9.47
N ALA A 115 -4.86 7.87 8.54
CA ALA A 115 -5.19 6.45 8.70
C ALA A 115 -4.48 5.82 9.92
N THR A 116 -3.23 6.21 10.18
CA THR A 116 -2.53 5.72 11.38
C THR A 116 -3.18 6.18 12.67
N ARG A 117 -3.75 7.39 12.69
CA ARG A 117 -4.40 7.94 13.89
C ARG A 117 -5.69 7.21 14.27
N ARG A 118 -6.26 6.44 13.36
CA ARG A 118 -7.44 5.62 13.63
C ARG A 118 -7.14 4.47 14.57
N HIS A 119 -5.87 4.09 14.68
CA HIS A 119 -5.44 2.90 15.40
C HIS A 119 -4.68 3.23 16.67
N ARG A 120 -4.70 2.29 17.61
CA ARG A 120 -3.99 2.40 18.87
C ARG A 120 -2.48 2.49 18.65
N GLU A 121 -1.96 1.69 17.72
CA GLU A 121 -0.56 1.66 17.34
C GLU A 121 -0.43 1.06 15.96
N VAL A 122 0.49 1.58 15.15
CA VAL A 122 0.83 0.99 13.85
C VAL A 122 2.32 0.67 13.88
N ARG A 123 2.65 -0.59 13.63
CA ARG A 123 4.02 -1.09 13.59
C ARG A 123 4.41 -1.33 12.14
N TRP A 124 5.48 -0.69 11.71
CA TRP A 124 5.96 -0.80 10.34
C TRP A 124 7.05 -1.84 10.27
N ARG A 125 6.84 -2.87 9.46
CA ARG A 125 7.72 -4.02 9.32
C ARG A 125 8.21 -4.15 7.89
N LYS A 126 9.53 -4.19 7.72
CA LYS A 126 10.12 -4.42 6.42
C LYS A 126 10.14 -5.93 6.14
N VAL A 127 9.63 -6.33 4.96
CA VAL A 127 9.79 -7.70 4.46
C VAL A 127 10.71 -7.65 3.26
N LYS A 128 11.37 -8.77 2.99
CA LYS A 128 12.23 -8.91 1.82
C LYS A 128 11.37 -9.36 0.64
N GLY A 129 11.25 -8.48 -0.37
CA GLY A 129 10.50 -8.80 -1.58
C GLY A 129 11.15 -9.92 -2.36
N HIS A 130 10.32 -10.79 -2.95
CA HIS A 130 10.78 -11.90 -3.82
C HIS A 130 11.84 -12.80 -3.19
N SER A 131 11.79 -12.99 -1.87
CA SER A 131 12.71 -13.85 -1.16
C SER A 131 12.50 -15.31 -1.58
N LYS A 132 13.59 -16.00 -1.91
CA LYS A 132 13.57 -17.43 -2.21
C LYS A 132 13.48 -18.28 -0.93
N THR A 133 13.83 -17.69 0.21
CA THR A 133 13.72 -18.38 1.49
C THR A 133 12.33 -18.15 2.06
N GLY A 134 11.63 -19.24 2.39
CA GLY A 134 10.33 -19.16 3.03
C GLY A 134 10.45 -18.51 4.40
N GLY A 135 9.45 -17.75 4.79
CA GLY A 135 9.32 -17.18 6.12
C GLY A 135 7.85 -17.06 6.44
N ALA A 136 7.54 -16.76 7.71
CA ALA A 136 6.17 -16.69 8.19
C ALA A 136 5.32 -15.66 7.43
N HIS A 137 5.96 -14.63 6.86
CA HIS A 137 5.27 -13.53 6.19
C HIS A 137 5.38 -13.58 4.67
N LYS A 138 6.05 -14.60 4.14
CA LYS A 138 6.27 -14.71 2.68
C LYS A 138 4.97 -14.84 1.91
N SER A 139 4.07 -15.72 2.33
CA SER A 139 2.84 -15.99 1.59
C SER A 139 1.92 -14.76 1.54
N GLY A 140 1.86 -14.00 2.63
CA GLY A 140 1.09 -12.75 2.67
C GLY A 140 1.67 -11.69 1.74
N ASN A 141 2.99 -11.51 1.78
CA ASN A 141 3.69 -10.57 0.90
C ASN A 141 3.53 -10.97 -0.57
N ASP A 142 3.70 -12.26 -0.89
CA ASP A 142 3.52 -12.76 -2.25
C ASP A 142 2.10 -12.53 -2.75
N ARG A 143 1.10 -12.73 -1.89
CA ARG A 143 -0.29 -12.50 -2.28
C ARG A 143 -0.59 -11.04 -2.52
N ALA A 144 -0.06 -10.14 -1.68
CA ALA A 144 -0.19 -8.70 -1.90
C ALA A 144 0.46 -8.28 -3.23
N ASP A 145 1.63 -8.83 -3.54
CA ASP A 145 2.31 -8.61 -4.83
C ASP A 145 1.44 -9.07 -6.00
N GLU A 146 0.88 -10.28 -5.94
CA GLU A 146 -0.01 -10.79 -6.99
C GLU A 146 -1.20 -9.87 -7.22
N LEU A 147 -1.82 -9.38 -6.15
CA LEU A 147 -2.95 -8.46 -6.23
C LEU A 147 -2.54 -7.13 -6.87
N ALA A 148 -1.40 -6.58 -6.47
CA ALA A 148 -0.89 -5.34 -7.02
C ALA A 148 -0.56 -5.46 -8.51
N VAL A 149 0.10 -6.54 -8.90
CA VAL A 149 0.45 -6.80 -10.32
C VAL A 149 -0.80 -7.00 -11.17
N ALA A 150 -1.77 -7.75 -10.67
CA ALA A 150 -3.03 -7.95 -11.39
C ALA A 150 -3.80 -6.62 -11.57
N ALA A 151 -3.86 -5.80 -10.51
CA ALA A 151 -4.51 -4.49 -10.59
C ALA A 151 -3.78 -3.55 -11.55
N LYS A 152 -2.45 -3.59 -11.55
CA LYS A 152 -1.63 -2.82 -12.50
C LYS A 152 -1.93 -3.21 -13.94
N LYS A 153 -1.99 -4.50 -14.23
CA LYS A 153 -2.32 -5.01 -15.57
C LYS A 153 -3.70 -4.56 -16.01
N GLU A 154 -4.65 -4.63 -15.11
CA GLU A 154 -6.01 -4.18 -15.39
C GLU A 154 -6.05 -2.67 -15.68
N ALA A 155 -5.35 -1.86 -14.89
CA ALA A 155 -5.26 -0.42 -15.09
C ALA A 155 -4.58 -0.09 -16.43
N SER A 156 -3.58 -0.86 -16.84
CA SER A 156 -2.89 -0.67 -18.12
C SER A 156 -3.68 -1.21 -19.31
N GLY A 157 -4.77 -1.95 -19.09
CA GLY A 157 -5.56 -2.55 -20.15
C GLY A 157 -5.03 -3.88 -20.66
N GLU A 158 -3.96 -4.41 -20.11
CA GLU A 158 -3.36 -5.68 -20.57
C GLU A 158 -4.32 -6.86 -20.44
N ARG A 159 -5.16 -6.88 -19.41
CA ARG A 159 -6.17 -7.94 -19.21
C ARG A 159 -7.31 -7.89 -20.20
N ARG A 160 -7.47 -6.76 -20.90
CA ARG A 160 -8.51 -6.55 -21.90
C ARG A 160 -8.00 -6.79 -23.31
N SER A 161 -6.96 -7.60 -23.46
CA SER A 161 -6.38 -7.89 -24.79
C SER A 161 -7.40 -8.43 -25.78
N GLY A 162 -8.50 -9.02 -25.31
CA GLY A 162 -9.61 -9.44 -26.15
C GLY A 162 -10.70 -8.38 -26.35
N LEU A 163 -10.65 -7.26 -25.60
CA LEU A 163 -11.64 -6.19 -25.67
C LEU A 163 -10.91 -4.84 -25.75
N ARG A 164 -10.54 -4.47 -26.94
CA ARG A 164 -9.87 -3.18 -27.17
C ARG A 164 -10.88 -2.03 -27.03
N PRO A 165 -10.44 -0.85 -26.58
CA PRO A 165 -11.36 0.29 -26.42
C PRO A 165 -12.18 0.59 -27.68
N ARG A 166 -11.59 0.43 -28.86
CA ARG A 166 -12.31 0.64 -30.12
C ARG A 166 -13.41 -0.38 -30.34
N ASP A 167 -13.23 -1.61 -29.84
CA ASP A 167 -14.23 -2.67 -30.01
C ASP A 167 -15.43 -2.37 -29.12
N ILE A 168 -15.20 -1.75 -27.98
CA ILE A 168 -16.27 -1.28 -27.09
C ILE A 168 -17.00 -0.12 -27.76
N GLY A 169 -16.27 0.80 -28.39
CA GLY A 169 -16.85 1.94 -29.10
C GLY A 169 -17.72 1.56 -30.28
N LEU A 170 -17.43 0.44 -30.91
CA LEU A 170 -18.19 -0.06 -32.06
C LEU A 170 -19.53 -0.71 -31.67
N LEU A 171 -19.79 -0.88 -30.38
CA LEU A 171 -21.03 -1.44 -29.88
C LEU A 171 -22.12 -0.39 -29.71
N TYR A 172 -21.81 0.87 -29.96
CA TYR A 172 -22.74 2.00 -29.80
C TYR A 172 -23.06 2.66 -31.11
#